data_c3a414810f193f763ddbd452425d9637
#
_entry.id   c3a414810f193f763ddbd452425d9637
#
_cell.length_a   1.000
_cell.length_b   1.000
_cell.length_c   1.000
_cell.angle_alpha   90.00
_cell.angle_beta   90.00
_cell.angle_gamma   90.00
#
_symmetry.space_group_name_H-M   'P 1'
#
loop_
_entity.id
_entity.type
_entity.pdbx_description
1 polymer ?
#
loop_
_entity_poly.entity_id
_entity_poly.type
_entity_poly.pdbx_seq_one_letter_code
_entity_poly.pdbx_strand_id
1 'polypeptide(L)'
;MESITAEQAKRFLDESLVAHIGVISVGEPYVTPMSFVVDSDRILFRTQPGKRYEAMLENPVVSIEASTFDSETGDWTSVIVRGRAADASDDATITLTVQLLFQKYVTVLGSPLSRGGIQPMASFPHVVQVTIDEITGMTSGGGFAMRTRPGRL
;
A
#
# COMPACT_ATOMS: atom_id res chain seq x y z
N MET A 1 -11.65 -7.70 20.16
CA MET A 1 -11.52 -7.07 18.84
C MET A 1 -12.06 -5.65 18.91
N GLU A 2 -11.25 -4.69 18.61
CA GLU A 2 -11.57 -3.27 18.77
C GLU A 2 -11.33 -2.51 17.47
N SER A 3 -12.17 -1.50 17.20
CA SER A 3 -11.93 -0.58 16.10
C SER A 3 -10.84 0.41 16.48
N ILE A 4 -9.98 0.73 15.52
CA ILE A 4 -9.04 1.85 15.63
C ILE A 4 -9.56 3.06 14.87
N THR A 5 -9.06 4.25 15.19
CA THR A 5 -9.47 5.48 14.50
C THR A 5 -8.98 5.50 13.06
N ALA A 6 -9.61 6.29 12.21
CA ALA A 6 -9.17 6.48 10.83
C ALA A 6 -7.72 7.00 10.75
N GLU A 7 -7.32 7.87 11.67
CA GLU A 7 -5.95 8.39 11.75
C GLU A 7 -4.94 7.28 12.10
N GLN A 8 -5.27 6.43 13.09
CA GLN A 8 -4.46 5.28 13.46
C GLN A 8 -4.36 4.27 12.31
N ALA A 9 -5.47 4.01 11.62
CA ALA A 9 -5.50 3.11 10.47
C ALA A 9 -4.62 3.64 9.31
N LYS A 10 -4.68 4.94 9.04
CA LYS A 10 -3.85 5.58 8.00
C LYS A 10 -2.36 5.50 8.34
N ARG A 11 -2.00 5.72 9.60
CA ARG A 11 -0.62 5.58 10.07
C ARG A 11 -0.13 4.14 9.95
N PHE A 12 -0.94 3.17 10.34
CA PHE A 12 -0.63 1.75 10.19
C PHE A 12 -0.38 1.38 8.72
N LEU A 13 -1.25 1.86 7.83
CA LEU A 13 -1.09 1.65 6.39
C LEU A 13 0.21 2.27 5.87
N ASP A 14 0.50 3.50 6.24
CA ASP A 14 1.72 4.22 5.80
C ASP A 14 3.00 3.48 6.21
N GLU A 15 3.00 2.84 7.36
CA GLU A 15 4.13 2.06 7.87
C GLU A 15 4.20 0.62 7.33
N SER A 16 3.12 0.13 6.73
CA SER A 16 3.05 -1.20 6.14
C SER A 16 3.90 -1.28 4.87
N LEU A 17 4.65 -2.37 4.71
CA LEU A 17 5.55 -2.55 3.56
C LEU A 17 4.91 -3.26 2.40
N VAL A 18 3.90 -4.07 2.66
CA VAL A 18 3.13 -4.79 1.66
C VAL A 18 1.66 -4.57 1.95
N ALA A 19 0.91 -4.26 0.93
CA ALA A 19 -0.54 -4.28 0.95
C ALA A 19 -1.05 -5.17 -0.19
N HIS A 20 -2.29 -5.60 -0.06
CA HIS A 20 -2.99 -6.35 -1.10
C HIS A 20 -4.06 -5.47 -1.69
N ILE A 21 -4.08 -5.36 -3.01
CA ILE A 21 -5.13 -4.63 -3.73
C ILE A 21 -6.07 -5.60 -4.41
N GLY A 22 -7.36 -5.46 -4.12
CA GLY A 22 -8.44 -6.17 -4.78
C GLY A 22 -9.06 -5.30 -5.85
N VAL A 23 -9.13 -5.83 -7.06
CA VAL A 23 -9.73 -5.21 -8.24
C VAL A 23 -10.80 -6.12 -8.81
N ILE A 24 -11.63 -5.59 -9.70
CA ILE A 24 -12.62 -6.39 -10.44
C ILE A 24 -12.11 -6.58 -11.87
N SER A 25 -11.77 -7.80 -12.20
CA SER A 25 -11.31 -8.20 -13.52
C SER A 25 -12.34 -9.09 -14.18
N VAL A 26 -12.95 -8.61 -15.27
CA VAL A 26 -13.99 -9.35 -16.01
C VAL A 26 -15.10 -9.85 -15.07
N GLY A 27 -15.57 -8.97 -14.18
CA GLY A 27 -16.64 -9.27 -13.22
C GLY A 27 -16.23 -10.12 -12.01
N GLU A 28 -14.96 -10.50 -11.89
CA GLU A 28 -14.45 -11.34 -10.79
C GLU A 28 -13.45 -10.58 -9.92
N PRO A 29 -13.45 -10.82 -8.61
CA PRO A 29 -12.41 -10.27 -7.74
C PRO A 29 -11.04 -10.84 -8.10
N TYR A 30 -10.04 -9.97 -8.11
CA TYR A 30 -8.64 -10.34 -8.34
C TYR A 30 -7.75 -9.58 -7.36
N VAL A 31 -6.95 -10.30 -6.59
CA VAL A 31 -6.13 -9.72 -5.51
C VAL A 31 -4.65 -9.96 -5.78
N THR A 32 -3.85 -8.91 -5.66
CA THR A 32 -2.39 -8.97 -5.81
C THR A 32 -1.68 -8.20 -4.72
N PRO A 33 -0.47 -8.61 -4.29
CA PRO A 33 0.36 -7.83 -3.40
C PRO A 33 1.00 -6.65 -4.14
N MET A 34 1.33 -5.60 -3.40
CA MET A 34 2.02 -4.44 -3.94
C MET A 34 2.88 -3.73 -2.90
N SER A 35 3.94 -3.08 -3.37
CA SER A 35 4.64 -2.01 -2.67
C SER A 35 3.96 -0.69 -3.00
N PHE A 36 3.89 0.22 -2.04
CA PHE A 36 3.12 1.45 -2.17
C PHE A 36 3.63 2.54 -1.23
N VAL A 37 3.16 3.76 -1.45
CA VAL A 37 3.30 4.87 -0.51
C VAL A 37 1.96 5.55 -0.28
N VAL A 38 1.78 6.12 0.91
CA VAL A 38 0.64 6.99 1.22
C VAL A 38 1.10 8.44 1.06
N ASP A 39 0.37 9.19 0.27
CA ASP A 39 0.60 10.62 0.05
C ASP A 39 -0.70 11.39 0.31
N SER A 40 -0.85 11.94 1.52
CA SER A 40 -2.06 12.61 1.99
C SER A 40 -3.30 11.71 1.89
N ASP A 41 -4.25 12.01 1.02
CA ASP A 41 -5.51 11.27 0.87
C ASP A 41 -5.49 10.26 -0.27
N ARG A 42 -4.30 9.92 -0.76
CA ARG A 42 -4.12 8.95 -1.84
C ARG A 42 -3.02 7.95 -1.54
N ILE A 43 -3.14 6.80 -2.17
CA ILE A 43 -2.11 5.77 -2.23
C ILE A 43 -1.53 5.78 -3.63
N LEU A 44 -0.21 5.77 -3.73
CA LEU A 44 0.52 5.74 -5.00
C LEU A 44 1.31 4.44 -5.11
N PHE A 45 1.25 3.80 -6.26
CA PHE A 45 2.06 2.63 -6.56
C PHE A 45 2.38 2.53 -8.03
N ARG A 46 3.43 1.77 -8.35
CA ARG A 46 3.84 1.48 -9.72
C ARG A 46 3.31 0.13 -10.15
N THR A 47 2.96 -0.02 -11.39
CA THR A 47 2.48 -1.28 -11.95
C THR A 47 2.97 -1.51 -13.37
N GLN A 48 3.03 -2.78 -13.73
CA GLN A 48 3.28 -3.21 -15.11
C GLN A 48 1.98 -3.15 -15.91
N PRO A 49 2.06 -3.07 -17.25
CA PRO A 49 0.95 -3.42 -18.10
C PRO A 49 0.47 -4.84 -17.78
N GLY A 50 -0.84 -5.05 -17.71
CA GLY A 50 -1.38 -6.39 -17.44
C GLY A 50 -2.72 -6.34 -16.76
N LYS A 51 -3.15 -7.50 -16.28
CA LYS A 51 -4.51 -7.75 -15.77
C LYS A 51 -4.96 -6.76 -14.70
N ARG A 52 -4.10 -6.50 -13.70
CA ARG A 52 -4.42 -5.56 -12.62
C ARG A 52 -4.64 -4.14 -13.13
N TYR A 53 -3.74 -3.65 -13.96
CA TYR A 53 -3.81 -2.30 -14.52
C TYR A 53 -5.04 -2.13 -15.42
N GLU A 54 -5.27 -3.07 -16.34
CA GLU A 54 -6.43 -3.06 -17.23
C GLU A 54 -7.74 -3.12 -16.46
N ALA A 55 -7.81 -3.94 -15.41
CA ALA A 55 -8.99 -4.04 -14.56
C ALA A 55 -9.34 -2.71 -13.89
N MET A 56 -8.34 -1.99 -13.39
CA MET A 56 -8.54 -0.68 -12.75
C MET A 56 -8.97 0.40 -13.73
N LEU A 57 -8.54 0.33 -14.99
CA LEU A 57 -9.00 1.26 -16.04
C LEU A 57 -10.47 1.02 -16.40
N GLU A 58 -10.92 -0.22 -16.39
CA GLU A 58 -12.31 -0.57 -16.68
C GLU A 58 -13.24 -0.32 -15.50
N ASN A 59 -12.80 -0.68 -14.28
CA ASN A 59 -13.56 -0.48 -13.06
C ASN A 59 -12.64 0.13 -11.99
N PRO A 60 -12.82 1.42 -11.68
CA PRO A 60 -11.95 2.13 -10.74
C PRO A 60 -12.16 1.74 -9.27
N VAL A 61 -13.24 1.05 -8.93
CA VAL A 61 -13.51 0.65 -7.54
C VAL A 61 -12.53 -0.42 -7.09
N VAL A 62 -11.80 -0.14 -6.01
CA VAL A 62 -10.79 -1.04 -5.47
C VAL A 62 -10.88 -1.11 -3.95
N SER A 63 -10.35 -2.18 -3.39
CA SER A 63 -10.10 -2.31 -1.97
C SER A 63 -8.63 -2.62 -1.73
N ILE A 64 -8.06 -2.05 -0.67
CA ILE A 64 -6.67 -2.31 -0.28
C ILE A 64 -6.67 -2.77 1.17
N GLU A 65 -5.93 -3.82 1.45
CA GLU A 65 -5.78 -4.39 2.78
C GLU A 65 -4.31 -4.44 3.17
N ALA A 66 -4.03 -4.11 4.44
CA ALA A 66 -2.75 -4.37 5.07
C ALA A 66 -2.99 -4.91 6.49
N SER A 67 -2.22 -5.90 6.88
CA SER A 67 -2.35 -6.51 8.19
C SER A 67 -1.02 -6.95 8.77
N THR A 68 -1.01 -7.14 10.08
CA THR A 68 0.08 -7.77 10.82
C THR A 68 -0.46 -8.82 11.77
N PHE A 69 0.35 -9.82 12.04
CA PHE A 69 0.10 -10.82 13.07
C PHE A 69 1.39 -11.07 13.84
N ASP A 70 1.30 -11.01 15.15
CA ASP A 70 2.41 -11.34 16.05
C ASP A 70 2.26 -12.76 16.55
N SER A 71 3.15 -13.64 16.13
CA SER A 71 3.10 -15.06 16.52
C SER A 71 3.46 -15.32 17.99
N GLU A 72 4.09 -14.38 18.68
CA GLU A 72 4.45 -14.52 20.08
C GLU A 72 3.29 -14.16 21.01
N THR A 73 2.58 -13.08 20.67
CA THR A 73 1.48 -12.57 21.51
C THR A 73 0.10 -12.95 20.99
N GLY A 74 -0.01 -13.29 19.71
CA GLY A 74 -1.29 -13.48 19.03
C GLY A 74 -1.97 -12.17 18.63
N ASP A 75 -1.32 -11.05 18.84
CA ASP A 75 -1.88 -9.75 18.48
C ASP A 75 -1.88 -9.54 16.97
N TRP A 76 -2.94 -8.92 16.49
CA TRP A 76 -3.08 -8.59 15.07
C TRP A 76 -3.74 -7.22 14.89
N THR A 77 -3.44 -6.62 13.76
CA THR A 77 -4.09 -5.40 13.28
C THR A 77 -4.36 -5.57 11.79
N SER A 78 -5.52 -5.15 11.35
CA SER A 78 -5.90 -5.15 9.94
C SER A 78 -6.54 -3.82 9.58
N VAL A 79 -6.19 -3.30 8.42
CA VAL A 79 -6.72 -2.05 7.87
C VAL A 79 -7.25 -2.31 6.47
N ILE A 80 -8.43 -1.79 6.18
CA ILE A 80 -9.07 -1.88 4.87
C ILE A 80 -9.34 -0.46 4.37
N VAL A 81 -8.91 -0.21 3.15
CA VAL A 81 -9.24 0.99 2.38
C VAL A 81 -10.23 0.64 1.30
N ARG A 82 -11.25 1.46 1.15
CA ARG A 82 -12.10 1.49 -0.05
C ARG A 82 -11.76 2.75 -0.81
N GLY A 83 -11.53 2.63 -2.09
CA GLY A 83 -11.10 3.77 -2.89
C GLY A 83 -11.33 3.59 -4.37
N ARG A 84 -10.81 4.57 -5.12
CA ARG A 84 -10.93 4.61 -6.58
C ARG A 84 -9.56 4.79 -7.20
N ALA A 85 -9.24 3.89 -8.11
CA ALA A 85 -8.00 3.91 -8.86
C ALA A 85 -8.11 4.80 -10.10
N ALA A 86 -7.05 5.51 -10.40
CA ALA A 86 -6.88 6.25 -11.64
C ALA A 86 -5.42 6.20 -12.08
N ASP A 87 -5.20 6.20 -13.39
CA ASP A 87 -3.86 6.38 -13.93
C ASP A 87 -3.36 7.79 -13.57
N ALA A 88 -2.16 7.86 -13.03
CA ALA A 88 -1.47 9.08 -12.65
C ALA A 88 -0.04 9.10 -13.21
N SER A 89 0.12 8.64 -14.45
CA SER A 89 1.41 8.49 -15.11
C SER A 89 1.92 9.78 -15.78
N ASP A 90 1.55 10.95 -15.25
CA ASP A 90 2.18 12.23 -15.61
C ASP A 90 3.58 12.32 -14.99
N ASP A 91 4.49 13.06 -15.62
CA ASP A 91 5.89 13.15 -15.22
C ASP A 91 6.08 13.57 -13.76
N ALA A 92 5.31 14.54 -13.29
CA ALA A 92 5.41 15.03 -11.91
C ALA A 92 5.02 13.97 -10.90
N THR A 93 3.93 13.23 -11.13
CA THR A 93 3.46 12.19 -10.24
C THR A 93 4.37 10.96 -10.29
N ILE A 94 4.89 10.59 -11.45
CA ILE A 94 5.91 9.54 -11.58
C ILE A 94 7.13 9.89 -10.72
N THR A 95 7.67 11.08 -10.87
CA THR A 95 8.84 11.52 -10.11
C THR A 95 8.59 11.49 -8.61
N LEU A 96 7.46 12.02 -8.17
CA LEU A 96 7.06 12.00 -6.76
C LEU A 96 6.94 10.57 -6.23
N THR A 97 6.27 9.70 -6.97
CA THR A 97 6.05 8.31 -6.56
C THR A 97 7.36 7.56 -6.41
N VAL A 98 8.27 7.68 -7.37
CA VAL A 98 9.59 7.05 -7.32
C VAL A 98 10.38 7.56 -6.11
N GLN A 99 10.36 8.87 -5.87
CA GLN A 99 11.04 9.48 -4.74
C GLN A 99 10.49 8.98 -3.40
N LEU A 100 9.17 8.94 -3.23
CA LEU A 100 8.53 8.49 -1.99
C LEU A 100 8.75 6.99 -1.75
N LEU A 101 8.67 6.16 -2.79
CA LEU A 101 9.00 4.73 -2.72
C LEU A 101 10.45 4.53 -2.30
N PHE A 102 11.37 5.26 -2.89
CA PHE A 102 12.78 5.22 -2.53
C PHE A 102 12.97 5.54 -1.03
N GLN A 103 12.44 6.65 -0.56
CA GLN A 103 12.55 7.07 0.84
C GLN A 103 11.98 6.02 1.79
N LYS A 104 10.82 5.46 1.48
CA LYS A 104 10.16 4.46 2.33
C LYS A 104 10.95 3.17 2.40
N TYR A 105 11.36 2.62 1.28
CA TYR A 105 11.95 1.28 1.21
C TYR A 105 13.46 1.25 1.43
N VAL A 106 14.19 2.32 1.15
CA VAL A 106 15.62 2.40 1.47
C VAL A 106 15.88 2.29 2.98
N THR A 107 14.99 2.83 3.78
CA THR A 107 15.08 2.76 5.26
C THR A 107 15.03 1.31 5.75
N VAL A 108 14.33 0.44 5.03
CA VAL A 108 14.16 -0.98 5.38
C VAL A 108 15.26 -1.85 4.77
N LEU A 109 15.59 -1.60 3.51
CA LEU A 109 16.50 -2.44 2.73
C LEU A 109 17.97 -2.03 2.90
N GLY A 110 18.24 -0.85 3.47
CA GLY A 110 19.58 -0.29 3.66
C GLY A 110 20.20 0.31 2.39
N SER A 111 19.94 -0.25 1.23
CA SER A 111 20.37 0.30 -0.06
C SER A 111 19.37 -0.11 -1.15
N PRO A 112 18.97 0.83 -2.04
CA PRO A 112 18.05 0.51 -3.13
C PRO A 112 18.70 -0.37 -4.21
N LEU A 113 20.03 -0.47 -4.21
CA LEU A 113 20.79 -1.27 -5.19
C LEU A 113 20.99 -2.71 -4.75
N SER A 114 20.65 -3.05 -3.50
CA SER A 114 20.76 -4.41 -3.00
C SER A 114 19.41 -5.13 -3.05
N ARG A 115 19.41 -6.35 -3.55
CA ARG A 115 18.27 -7.29 -3.50
C ARG A 115 16.98 -6.80 -4.18
N GLY A 116 17.08 -6.39 -5.42
CA GLY A 116 15.90 -6.05 -6.21
C GLY A 116 15.26 -4.72 -5.83
N GLY A 117 16.07 -3.74 -5.48
CA GLY A 117 15.66 -2.36 -5.23
C GLY A 117 14.63 -1.82 -6.21
N ILE A 118 14.41 -0.54 -6.23
CA ILE A 118 13.35 0.07 -7.07
C ILE A 118 13.53 -0.38 -8.52
N GLN A 119 12.54 -1.11 -9.03
CA GLN A 119 12.57 -1.64 -10.38
C GLN A 119 12.69 -0.50 -11.41
N PRO A 120 13.41 -0.72 -12.52
CA PRO A 120 13.51 0.28 -13.59
C PRO A 120 12.14 0.74 -14.07
N MET A 121 12.03 2.01 -14.43
CA MET A 121 10.77 2.57 -14.96
C MET A 121 10.25 1.83 -16.19
N ALA A 122 11.14 1.29 -17.01
CA ALA A 122 10.75 0.48 -18.16
C ALA A 122 9.96 -0.78 -17.80
N SER A 123 10.22 -1.36 -16.61
CA SER A 123 9.49 -2.56 -16.13
C SER A 123 8.16 -2.21 -15.46
N PHE A 124 8.04 -0.99 -14.89
CA PHE A 124 6.85 -0.51 -14.20
C PHE A 124 6.50 0.89 -14.69
N PRO A 125 6.02 1.02 -15.94
CA PRO A 125 5.84 2.32 -16.59
C PRO A 125 4.66 3.10 -16.08
N HIS A 126 3.69 2.44 -15.45
CA HIS A 126 2.46 3.08 -14.99
C HIS A 126 2.52 3.39 -13.50
N VAL A 127 2.04 4.58 -13.15
CA VAL A 127 1.72 4.96 -11.78
C VAL A 127 0.20 5.03 -11.65
N VAL A 128 -0.29 4.42 -10.60
CA VAL A 128 -1.71 4.44 -10.23
C VAL A 128 -1.85 5.18 -8.92
N GLN A 129 -2.82 6.08 -8.86
CA GLN A 129 -3.28 6.64 -7.59
C GLN A 129 -4.61 6.00 -7.19
N VAL A 130 -4.75 5.74 -5.91
CA VAL A 130 -6.02 5.35 -5.30
C VAL A 130 -6.44 6.45 -4.34
N THR A 131 -7.53 7.13 -4.63
CA THR A 131 -8.14 8.08 -3.72
C THR A 131 -8.81 7.31 -2.59
N ILE A 132 -8.49 7.64 -1.35
CA ILE A 132 -9.06 6.99 -0.16
C ILE A 132 -10.44 7.57 0.10
N ASP A 133 -11.50 6.80 -0.15
CA ASP A 133 -12.89 7.18 0.15
C ASP A 133 -13.26 6.83 1.59
N GLU A 134 -12.78 5.68 2.07
CA GLU A 134 -13.02 5.19 3.41
C GLU A 134 -11.82 4.36 3.88
N ILE A 135 -11.45 4.52 5.13
CA ILE A 135 -10.43 3.69 5.78
C ILE A 135 -10.96 3.20 7.13
N THR A 136 -10.88 1.91 7.37
CA THR A 136 -11.27 1.28 8.62
C THR A 136 -10.15 0.37 9.12
N GLY A 137 -10.09 0.19 10.43
CA GLY A 137 -9.11 -0.72 11.01
C GLY A 137 -9.63 -1.40 12.26
N MET A 138 -9.13 -2.60 12.49
CA MET A 138 -9.43 -3.45 13.64
C MET A 138 -8.15 -3.97 14.25
N THR A 139 -8.17 -4.17 15.56
CA THR A 139 -7.06 -4.80 16.30
C THR A 139 -7.61 -5.85 17.26
N SER A 140 -6.77 -6.79 17.68
CA SER A 140 -7.14 -7.90 18.57
C SER A 140 -7.60 -7.49 19.96
N GLY A 141 -7.42 -6.23 20.34
CA GLY A 141 -7.74 -5.75 21.68
C GLY A 141 -6.53 -5.87 22.61
N GLY A 142 -6.19 -4.86 23.31
CA GLY A 142 -4.98 -4.72 24.12
C GLY A 142 -4.33 -3.36 23.92
N GLY A 143 -5.02 -2.53 23.15
CA GLY A 143 -4.58 -1.20 22.77
C GLY A 143 -3.74 -1.23 21.48
N PHE A 144 -4.00 -0.30 20.62
CA PHE A 144 -3.20 -0.08 19.41
C PHE A 144 -1.82 0.46 19.82
N ALA A 145 -0.87 -0.45 20.00
CA ALA A 145 0.53 -0.08 20.14
C ALA A 145 1.15 -0.05 18.74
N MET A 146 1.45 1.14 18.24
CA MET A 146 2.35 1.26 17.10
C MET A 146 3.70 0.69 17.51
N ARG A 147 4.13 -0.38 16.85
CA ARG A 147 5.49 -0.86 17.02
C ARG A 147 6.43 0.17 16.42
N THR A 148 7.09 0.93 17.28
CA THR A 148 8.34 1.54 16.90
C THR A 148 9.27 0.40 16.51
N ARG A 149 9.73 0.37 15.27
CA ARG A 149 10.76 -0.59 14.85
C ARG A 149 11.90 -0.52 15.87
N PRO A 150 12.36 -1.66 16.40
CA PRO A 150 13.58 -1.64 17.16
C PRO A 150 14.65 -1.05 16.24
N GLY A 151 15.23 0.06 16.66
CA GLY A 151 16.38 0.60 15.99
C GLY A 151 17.42 -0.51 15.89
N ARG A 152 17.93 -0.76 14.69
CA ARG A 152 19.16 -1.56 14.58
C ARG A 152 20.23 -0.83 15.37
N LEU A 153 20.71 -1.48 16.41
CA LEU A 153 22.00 -1.15 17.01
C LEU A 153 23.09 -1.42 15.99
#